data_2c2b15e1e55c84adbba11a26dc3cfae7
#
_entry.id   2c2b15e1e55c84adbba11a26dc3cfae7
#
_cell.length_a   1.000
_cell.length_b   1.000
_cell.length_c   1.000
_cell.angle_alpha   90.00
_cell.angle_beta   90.00
_cell.angle_gamma   90.00
#
_symmetry.space_group_name_H-M   'P 1'
#
loop_
_entity.id
_entity.type
_entity.pdbx_description
1 polymer ?
#
loop_
_entity_poly.entity_id
_entity_poly.type
_entity_poly.pdbx_seq_one_letter_code
_entity_poly.pdbx_strand_id
1 'polypeptide(L)'
;MNPQLKGVVFDMDGVVIDSEITHYTAICEAMGTEVTASFKDFLNHCTGRDEIFAMTRMAELSCMSIKEGDMARWSIRKGEAYGRLVRQRAVPIPGSIELVTAVAEELPVGLATGSRRHDVESALAVLEGGALQNVFSAIVTSSEVDVPKPNPETYERAVSIMELCPSTCWAIEDSPNGIRSACDAGLKVVGVTGTNTRAELSKAGAKFVVNDLREISLPLLKKWFVEG
;
A
#
# COMPACT_ATOMS: atom_id res chain seq x y z
N MET A 1 5.27 -27.14 -18.00
CA MET A 1 6.11 -26.81 -16.83
C MET A 1 5.15 -26.31 -15.76
N ASN A 2 5.28 -26.77 -14.51
CA ASN A 2 4.45 -26.22 -13.43
C ASN A 2 4.74 -24.72 -13.27
N PRO A 3 3.71 -23.89 -13.04
CA PRO A 3 3.90 -22.47 -12.79
C PRO A 3 4.79 -22.27 -11.56
N GLN A 4 5.83 -21.47 -11.69
CA GLN A 4 6.78 -21.19 -10.61
C GLN A 4 6.65 -19.73 -10.18
N LEU A 5 6.59 -19.49 -8.88
CA LEU A 5 6.66 -18.15 -8.30
C LEU A 5 8.01 -17.50 -8.63
N LYS A 6 8.00 -16.27 -9.15
CA LYS A 6 9.20 -15.53 -9.57
C LYS A 6 9.40 -14.22 -8.81
N GLY A 7 8.37 -13.66 -8.19
CA GLY A 7 8.47 -12.44 -7.43
C GLY A 7 7.25 -12.17 -6.57
N VAL A 8 7.41 -11.24 -5.62
CA VAL A 8 6.31 -10.79 -4.74
C VAL A 8 6.29 -9.28 -4.72
N VAL A 9 5.11 -8.69 -4.90
CA VAL A 9 4.88 -7.25 -4.81
C VAL A 9 4.05 -6.97 -3.57
N PHE A 10 4.56 -6.15 -2.68
CA PHE A 10 3.88 -5.74 -1.45
C PHE A 10 3.19 -4.39 -1.64
N ASP A 11 1.99 -4.23 -1.12
CA ASP A 11 1.50 -2.90 -0.77
C ASP A 11 2.29 -2.36 0.43
N MET A 12 2.19 -1.06 0.68
CA MET A 12 2.90 -0.44 1.79
C MET A 12 2.01 -0.24 3.02
N ASP A 13 0.95 0.52 2.84
CA ASP A 13 0.10 0.99 3.94
C ASP A 13 -0.87 -0.12 4.37
N GLY A 14 -0.80 -0.56 5.63
CA GLY A 14 -1.56 -1.72 6.13
C GLY A 14 -0.93 -3.09 5.83
N VAL A 15 0.18 -3.13 5.07
CA VAL A 15 0.94 -4.36 4.78
C VAL A 15 2.37 -4.29 5.32
N VAL A 16 3.13 -3.27 4.96
CA VAL A 16 4.52 -3.10 5.46
C VAL A 16 4.53 -2.24 6.72
N ILE A 17 3.74 -1.19 6.75
CA ILE A 17 3.67 -0.22 7.85
C ILE A 17 2.22 0.05 8.27
N ASP A 18 1.99 0.19 9.57
CA ASP A 18 0.74 0.71 10.14
C ASP A 18 0.76 2.25 10.08
N SER A 19 0.26 2.80 8.97
CA SER A 19 0.37 4.22 8.63
C SER A 19 -0.98 4.95 8.56
N GLU A 20 -2.11 4.27 8.68
CA GLU A 20 -3.43 4.86 8.46
C GLU A 20 -3.70 6.08 9.38
N ILE A 21 -3.38 5.94 10.67
CA ILE A 21 -3.54 7.07 11.61
C ILE A 21 -2.56 8.20 11.31
N THR A 22 -1.38 7.88 10.77
CA THR A 22 -0.37 8.87 10.38
C THR A 22 -0.84 9.66 9.17
N HIS A 23 -1.40 8.99 8.15
CA HIS A 23 -1.99 9.63 6.97
C HIS A 23 -3.17 10.53 7.35
N TYR A 24 -4.11 10.02 8.15
CA TYR A 24 -5.24 10.80 8.64
C TYR A 24 -4.79 12.06 9.38
N THR A 25 -3.85 11.92 10.32
CA THR A 25 -3.35 13.06 11.11
C THR A 25 -2.66 14.08 10.22
N ALA A 26 -1.82 13.62 9.27
CA ALA A 26 -1.13 14.50 8.34
C ALA A 26 -2.10 15.25 7.41
N ILE A 27 -3.16 14.60 6.94
CA ILE A 27 -4.24 15.23 6.16
C ILE A 27 -4.96 16.30 6.99
N CYS A 28 -5.36 15.99 8.22
CA CYS A 28 -6.01 16.97 9.10
C CYS A 28 -5.13 18.17 9.38
N GLU A 29 -3.83 17.97 9.65
CA GLU A 29 -2.88 19.09 9.84
C GLU A 29 -2.72 19.93 8.56
N ALA A 30 -2.67 19.28 7.39
CA ALA A 30 -2.52 19.97 6.13
C ALA A 30 -3.72 20.82 5.74
N MET A 31 -4.92 20.29 5.93
CA MET A 31 -6.18 20.92 5.57
C MET A 31 -6.67 21.93 6.60
N GLY A 32 -6.26 21.78 7.87
CA GLY A 32 -6.56 22.73 8.94
C GLY A 32 -7.78 22.37 9.77
N THR A 33 -8.19 23.32 10.62
CA THR A 33 -9.24 23.11 11.66
C THR A 33 -10.66 22.94 11.12
N GLU A 34 -10.88 23.16 9.83
CA GLU A 34 -12.19 22.99 9.20
C GLU A 34 -12.53 21.51 8.93
N VAL A 35 -11.54 20.60 9.02
CA VAL A 35 -11.76 19.17 8.86
C VAL A 35 -12.53 18.62 10.07
N THR A 36 -13.76 18.17 9.83
CA THR A 36 -14.63 17.55 10.84
C THR A 36 -14.80 16.04 10.65
N ALA A 37 -14.38 15.51 9.49
CA ALA A 37 -14.42 14.08 9.21
C ALA A 37 -13.51 13.32 10.19
N SER A 38 -14.05 12.26 10.78
CA SER A 38 -13.36 11.47 11.81
C SER A 38 -12.35 10.47 11.20
N PHE A 39 -11.48 9.90 12.04
CA PHE A 39 -10.61 8.79 11.63
C PHE A 39 -11.42 7.58 11.13
N LYS A 40 -12.60 7.33 11.70
CA LYS A 40 -13.49 6.27 11.22
C LYS A 40 -13.99 6.55 9.80
N ASP A 41 -14.31 7.82 9.51
CA ASP A 41 -14.72 8.21 8.14
C ASP A 41 -13.57 8.05 7.16
N PHE A 42 -12.34 8.41 7.56
CA PHE A 42 -11.14 8.18 6.76
C PHE A 42 -10.95 6.68 6.45
N LEU A 43 -11.00 5.81 7.46
CA LEU A 43 -10.88 4.37 7.26
C LEU A 43 -11.96 3.81 6.32
N ASN A 44 -13.19 4.27 6.45
CA ASN A 44 -14.30 3.78 5.64
C ASN A 44 -14.27 4.24 4.18
N HIS A 45 -13.64 5.37 3.89
CA HIS A 45 -13.79 6.04 2.60
C HIS A 45 -12.50 6.35 1.85
N CYS A 46 -11.34 6.32 2.52
CA CYS A 46 -10.08 6.79 1.95
C CYS A 46 -9.00 5.71 1.83
N THR A 47 -9.07 4.61 2.60
CA THR A 47 -8.05 3.55 2.60
C THR A 47 -7.91 2.89 1.22
N GLY A 48 -6.67 2.54 0.85
CA GLY A 48 -6.36 1.94 -0.44
C GLY A 48 -6.54 2.87 -1.64
N ARG A 49 -6.58 4.19 -1.40
CA ARG A 49 -6.69 5.23 -2.43
C ARG A 49 -5.48 6.17 -2.37
N ASP A 50 -5.32 6.95 -3.43
CA ASP A 50 -4.29 7.97 -3.48
C ASP A 50 -4.62 9.20 -2.61
N GLU A 51 -3.60 10.02 -2.37
CA GLU A 51 -3.66 11.21 -1.52
C GLU A 51 -4.70 12.23 -1.99
N ILE A 52 -4.78 12.47 -3.31
CA ILE A 52 -5.71 13.48 -3.87
C ILE A 52 -7.15 13.06 -3.63
N PHE A 53 -7.45 11.79 -3.87
CA PHE A 53 -8.77 11.23 -3.56
C PHE A 53 -9.08 11.36 -2.06
N ALA A 54 -8.13 10.98 -1.19
CA ALA A 54 -8.34 11.04 0.26
C ALA A 54 -8.61 12.47 0.75
N MET A 55 -7.82 13.45 0.33
CA MET A 55 -8.04 14.86 0.70
C MET A 55 -9.37 15.40 0.14
N THR A 56 -9.71 15.06 -1.11
CA THR A 56 -10.99 15.46 -1.71
C THR A 56 -12.15 14.89 -0.89
N ARG A 57 -12.07 13.60 -0.56
CA ARG A 57 -13.13 12.94 0.20
C ARG A 57 -13.26 13.47 1.62
N MET A 58 -12.14 13.77 2.28
CA MET A 58 -12.13 14.41 3.60
C MET A 58 -12.76 15.81 3.57
N ALA A 59 -12.50 16.60 2.53
CA ALA A 59 -13.12 17.90 2.33
C ALA A 59 -14.65 17.75 2.14
N GLU A 60 -15.11 16.83 1.29
CA GLU A 60 -16.53 16.56 1.08
C GLU A 60 -17.24 16.18 2.39
N LEU A 61 -16.67 15.22 3.14
CA LEU A 61 -17.21 14.76 4.42
C LEU A 61 -17.26 15.85 5.49
N SER A 62 -16.38 16.85 5.35
CA SER A 62 -16.31 18.03 6.25
C SER A 62 -17.09 19.22 5.71
N CYS A 63 -17.85 19.08 4.62
CA CYS A 63 -18.58 20.19 3.96
C CYS A 63 -17.67 21.39 3.60
N MET A 64 -16.39 21.13 3.32
CA MET A 64 -15.42 22.14 2.91
C MET A 64 -15.50 22.42 1.42
N SER A 65 -15.38 23.68 1.02
CA SER A 65 -15.22 24.05 -0.39
C SER A 65 -13.75 24.04 -0.77
N ILE A 66 -13.41 23.28 -1.81
CA ILE A 66 -12.05 23.24 -2.36
C ILE A 66 -11.88 24.42 -3.33
N LYS A 67 -10.90 25.28 -3.06
CA LYS A 67 -10.55 26.41 -3.91
C LYS A 67 -9.35 26.09 -4.79
N GLU A 68 -9.16 26.89 -5.83
CA GLU A 68 -7.97 26.79 -6.68
C GLU A 68 -6.69 26.89 -5.84
N GLY A 69 -5.76 25.97 -6.07
CA GLY A 69 -4.48 25.88 -5.35
C GLY A 69 -4.53 25.20 -3.98
N ASP A 70 -5.72 24.90 -3.41
CA ASP A 70 -5.82 24.23 -2.11
C ASP A 70 -5.17 22.86 -2.14
N MET A 71 -5.49 22.08 -3.16
CA MET A 71 -4.97 20.72 -3.28
C MET A 71 -3.44 20.66 -3.33
N ALA A 72 -2.83 21.55 -4.12
CA ALA A 72 -1.37 21.64 -4.20
C ALA A 72 -0.75 22.05 -2.87
N ARG A 73 -1.34 23.03 -2.18
CA ARG A 73 -0.89 23.50 -0.87
C ARG A 73 -1.05 22.42 0.21
N TRP A 74 -2.19 21.73 0.25
CA TRP A 74 -2.44 20.65 1.20
C TRP A 74 -1.50 19.48 0.97
N SER A 75 -1.23 19.11 -0.28
CA SER A 75 -0.31 18.03 -0.62
C SER A 75 1.11 18.29 -0.10
N ILE A 76 1.64 19.51 -0.27
CA ILE A 76 2.95 19.89 0.27
C ILE A 76 2.95 19.79 1.80
N ARG A 77 1.98 20.41 2.47
CA ARG A 77 1.87 20.43 3.94
C ARG A 77 1.68 19.03 4.51
N LYS A 78 0.88 18.19 3.81
CA LYS A 78 0.65 16.79 4.21
C LYS A 78 1.96 15.99 4.15
N GLY A 79 2.75 16.13 3.09
CA GLY A 79 4.04 15.46 2.98
C GLY A 79 5.00 15.85 4.12
N GLU A 80 5.08 17.16 4.45
CA GLU A 80 5.89 17.65 5.58
C GLU A 80 5.40 17.07 6.92
N ALA A 81 4.08 17.09 7.14
CA ALA A 81 3.47 16.55 8.36
C ALA A 81 3.68 15.03 8.46
N TYR A 82 3.44 14.28 7.37
CA TYR A 82 3.65 12.84 7.33
C TYR A 82 5.09 12.46 7.65
N GLY A 83 6.06 13.09 6.97
CA GLY A 83 7.48 12.81 7.20
C GLY A 83 7.91 13.10 8.65
N ARG A 84 7.33 14.09 9.32
CA ARG A 84 7.56 14.37 10.75
C ARG A 84 6.91 13.31 11.65
N LEU A 85 5.66 12.96 11.36
CA LEU A 85 4.88 12.02 12.17
C LEU A 85 5.43 10.59 12.06
N VAL A 86 5.76 10.13 10.86
CA VAL A 86 6.28 8.77 10.65
C VAL A 86 7.62 8.56 11.35
N ARG A 87 8.49 9.59 11.41
CA ARG A 87 9.72 9.52 12.20
C ARG A 87 9.49 9.33 13.71
N GLN A 88 8.36 9.76 14.20
CA GLN A 88 8.01 9.64 15.62
C GLN A 88 7.26 8.33 15.94
N ARG A 89 6.53 7.78 14.97
CA ARG A 89 5.53 6.73 15.20
C ARG A 89 5.50 5.65 14.12
N ALA A 90 6.59 5.42 13.38
CA ALA A 90 6.64 4.31 12.43
C ALA A 90 6.51 2.98 13.16
N VAL A 91 5.48 2.22 12.83
CA VAL A 91 5.23 0.89 13.38
C VAL A 91 5.12 -0.08 12.20
N PRO A 92 6.04 -1.04 12.07
CA PRO A 92 5.88 -2.08 11.05
C PRO A 92 4.66 -2.95 11.37
N ILE A 93 3.97 -3.41 10.34
CA ILE A 93 2.94 -4.45 10.52
C ILE A 93 3.64 -5.73 11.03
N PRO A 94 3.11 -6.39 12.06
CA PRO A 94 3.74 -7.59 12.62
C PRO A 94 4.01 -8.67 11.57
N GLY A 95 5.26 -9.10 11.45
CA GLY A 95 5.71 -10.08 10.47
C GLY A 95 6.05 -9.52 9.09
N SER A 96 5.84 -8.22 8.84
CA SER A 96 6.11 -7.61 7.53
C SER A 96 7.59 -7.59 7.18
N ILE A 97 8.43 -7.17 8.12
CA ILE A 97 9.88 -7.05 7.91
C ILE A 97 10.49 -8.43 7.65
N GLU A 98 10.11 -9.40 8.49
CA GLU A 98 10.59 -10.78 8.37
C GLU A 98 10.16 -11.42 7.04
N LEU A 99 8.89 -11.20 6.63
CA LEU A 99 8.39 -11.74 5.37
C LEU A 99 9.08 -11.10 4.16
N VAL A 100 9.16 -9.76 4.12
CA VAL A 100 9.84 -9.03 3.03
C VAL A 100 11.29 -9.49 2.90
N THR A 101 12.02 -9.57 4.02
CA THR A 101 13.43 -9.98 4.04
C THR A 101 13.59 -11.42 3.57
N ALA A 102 12.78 -12.35 4.12
CA ALA A 102 12.86 -13.77 3.74
C ALA A 102 12.51 -14.00 2.25
N VAL A 103 11.60 -13.23 1.69
CA VAL A 103 11.30 -13.30 0.24
C VAL A 103 12.46 -12.75 -0.56
N ALA A 104 13.05 -11.61 -0.14
CA ALA A 104 14.12 -10.94 -0.86
C ALA A 104 15.44 -11.75 -0.91
N GLU A 105 15.65 -12.69 0.01
CA GLU A 105 16.79 -13.62 -0.03
C GLU A 105 16.77 -14.55 -1.26
N GLU A 106 15.57 -14.83 -1.81
CA GLU A 106 15.44 -15.81 -2.89
C GLU A 106 14.76 -15.27 -4.16
N LEU A 107 13.93 -14.22 -4.06
CA LEU A 107 13.12 -13.69 -5.14
C LEU A 107 13.16 -12.17 -5.17
N PRO A 108 13.04 -11.53 -6.35
CA PRO A 108 12.80 -10.10 -6.45
C PRO A 108 11.54 -9.68 -5.69
N VAL A 109 11.64 -8.55 -4.98
CA VAL A 109 10.55 -7.94 -4.21
C VAL A 109 10.24 -6.57 -4.74
N GLY A 110 8.97 -6.28 -4.99
CA GLY A 110 8.46 -4.96 -5.36
C GLY A 110 7.63 -4.32 -4.25
N LEU A 111 7.53 -3.00 -4.28
CA LEU A 111 6.60 -2.19 -3.50
C LEU A 111 5.69 -1.42 -4.45
N ALA A 112 4.37 -1.55 -4.29
CA ALA A 112 3.36 -0.88 -5.11
C ALA A 112 2.33 -0.20 -4.20
N THR A 113 2.34 1.13 -4.11
CA THR A 113 1.53 1.87 -3.13
C THR A 113 0.76 3.04 -3.74
N GLY A 114 -0.38 3.39 -3.12
CA GLY A 114 -1.13 4.62 -3.37
C GLY A 114 -0.50 5.87 -2.72
N SER A 115 0.49 5.70 -1.87
CA SER A 115 1.21 6.79 -1.22
C SER A 115 2.16 7.48 -2.21
N ARG A 116 2.54 8.74 -1.90
CA ARG A 116 3.48 9.50 -2.73
C ARG A 116 4.93 9.10 -2.46
N ARG A 117 5.80 9.34 -3.42
CA ARG A 117 7.24 9.06 -3.32
C ARG A 117 7.87 9.59 -2.03
N HIS A 118 7.61 10.84 -1.68
CA HIS A 118 8.12 11.46 -0.45
C HIS A 118 7.68 10.73 0.83
N ASP A 119 6.43 10.26 0.90
CA ASP A 119 5.91 9.52 2.05
C ASP A 119 6.59 8.16 2.18
N VAL A 120 6.74 7.45 1.05
CA VAL A 120 7.43 6.15 0.98
C VAL A 120 8.89 6.28 1.45
N GLU A 121 9.61 7.27 0.93
CA GLU A 121 11.01 7.53 1.32
C GLU A 121 11.12 7.85 2.82
N SER A 122 10.19 8.66 3.35
CA SER A 122 10.14 9.00 4.77
C SER A 122 9.86 7.78 5.65
N ALA A 123 8.96 6.89 5.22
CA ALA A 123 8.62 5.67 5.96
C ALA A 123 9.78 4.65 5.91
N LEU A 124 10.31 4.36 4.72
CA LEU A 124 11.41 3.40 4.56
C LEU A 124 12.70 3.85 5.25
N ALA A 125 12.92 5.17 5.38
CA ALA A 125 14.09 5.71 6.08
C ALA A 125 14.12 5.39 7.58
N VAL A 126 12.96 5.14 8.19
CA VAL A 126 12.86 4.89 9.64
C VAL A 126 12.55 3.42 9.98
N LEU A 127 11.92 2.69 9.07
CA LEU A 127 11.66 1.26 9.27
C LEU A 127 12.99 0.49 9.29
N GLU A 128 13.22 -0.26 10.38
CA GLU A 128 14.46 -1.02 10.62
C GLU A 128 15.74 -0.20 10.37
N GLY A 129 15.72 1.08 10.78
CA GLY A 129 16.88 1.95 10.58
C GLY A 129 17.23 2.22 9.11
N GLY A 130 16.26 2.08 8.20
CA GLY A 130 16.44 2.28 6.75
C GLY A 130 16.87 1.02 5.98
N ALA A 131 16.97 -0.14 6.63
CA ALA A 131 17.40 -1.38 5.98
C ALA A 131 16.53 -1.79 4.79
N LEU A 132 15.21 -1.48 4.84
CA LEU A 132 14.28 -1.81 3.78
C LEU A 132 14.43 -0.98 2.50
N GLN A 133 15.12 0.16 2.53
CA GLN A 133 15.30 1.02 1.34
C GLN A 133 15.98 0.29 0.18
N ASN A 134 16.89 -0.63 0.47
CA ASN A 134 17.66 -1.36 -0.52
C ASN A 134 17.15 -2.79 -0.79
N VAL A 135 16.05 -3.18 -0.18
CA VAL A 135 15.49 -4.53 -0.34
C VAL A 135 14.59 -4.61 -1.57
N PHE A 136 13.86 -3.55 -1.88
CA PHE A 136 12.92 -3.54 -2.99
C PHE A 136 13.63 -3.33 -4.33
N SER A 137 13.47 -4.29 -5.25
CA SER A 137 13.96 -4.20 -6.65
C SER A 137 13.13 -3.19 -7.48
N ALA A 138 11.90 -2.94 -7.06
CA ALA A 138 11.01 -1.95 -7.67
C ALA A 138 10.21 -1.24 -6.57
N ILE A 139 10.09 0.08 -6.67
CA ILE A 139 9.20 0.88 -5.83
C ILE A 139 8.37 1.75 -6.76
N VAL A 140 7.05 1.52 -6.81
CA VAL A 140 6.11 2.30 -7.60
C VAL A 140 5.08 2.94 -6.67
N THR A 141 4.96 4.25 -6.77
CA THR A 141 4.10 5.10 -5.93
C THR A 141 3.05 5.79 -6.79
N SER A 142 2.09 6.46 -6.18
CA SER A 142 1.12 7.28 -6.92
C SER A 142 1.77 8.42 -7.72
N SER A 143 3.03 8.76 -7.44
CA SER A 143 3.76 9.80 -8.17
C SER A 143 4.26 9.37 -9.53
N GLU A 144 4.34 8.06 -9.80
CA GLU A 144 4.87 7.49 -11.04
C GLU A 144 3.79 6.90 -11.95
N VAL A 145 2.52 7.00 -11.60
CA VAL A 145 1.41 6.46 -12.40
C VAL A 145 0.47 7.57 -12.85
N ASP A 146 -0.13 7.40 -14.00
CA ASP A 146 -1.14 8.33 -14.51
C ASP A 146 -2.50 8.09 -13.84
N VAL A 147 -2.82 6.81 -13.59
CA VAL A 147 -4.08 6.42 -12.95
C VAL A 147 -3.78 5.52 -11.75
N PRO A 148 -4.02 6.01 -10.51
CA PRO A 148 -3.73 5.25 -9.29
C PRO A 148 -4.74 4.10 -9.07
N LYS A 149 -4.45 3.23 -8.07
CA LYS A 149 -5.34 2.15 -7.64
C LYS A 149 -6.80 2.65 -7.48
N PRO A 150 -7.81 1.93 -7.96
CA PRO A 150 -7.80 0.50 -8.35
C PRO A 150 -7.35 0.20 -9.79
N ASN A 151 -6.84 1.18 -10.56
CA ASN A 151 -6.25 0.92 -11.87
C ASN A 151 -5.02 0.00 -11.74
N PRO A 152 -4.77 -0.93 -12.68
CA PRO A 152 -3.66 -1.89 -12.60
C PRO A 152 -2.26 -1.27 -12.73
N GLU A 153 -2.14 -0.05 -13.22
CA GLU A 153 -0.87 0.57 -13.62
C GLU A 153 0.23 0.49 -12.56
N THR A 154 -0.11 0.67 -11.26
CA THR A 154 0.87 0.62 -10.18
C THR A 154 1.55 -0.75 -10.09
N TYR A 155 0.77 -1.83 -10.20
CA TYR A 155 1.29 -3.19 -10.17
C TYR A 155 1.96 -3.59 -11.48
N GLU A 156 1.40 -3.21 -12.63
CA GLU A 156 2.00 -3.45 -13.96
C GLU A 156 3.41 -2.84 -14.03
N ARG A 157 3.57 -1.59 -13.58
CA ARG A 157 4.87 -0.92 -13.56
C ARG A 157 5.84 -1.59 -12.60
N ALA A 158 5.39 -1.99 -11.40
CA ALA A 158 6.24 -2.67 -10.45
C ALA A 158 6.81 -3.99 -11.03
N VAL A 159 5.94 -4.82 -11.61
CA VAL A 159 6.36 -6.09 -12.25
C VAL A 159 7.23 -5.85 -13.48
N SER A 160 6.94 -4.81 -14.26
CA SER A 160 7.76 -4.42 -15.43
C SER A 160 9.18 -4.01 -15.03
N ILE A 161 9.34 -3.21 -13.96
CA ILE A 161 10.66 -2.82 -13.43
C ILE A 161 11.42 -4.04 -12.91
N MET A 162 10.71 -5.02 -12.32
CA MET A 162 11.28 -6.29 -11.88
C MET A 162 11.63 -7.24 -13.04
N GLU A 163 11.29 -6.89 -14.28
CA GLU A 163 11.46 -7.71 -15.50
C GLU A 163 10.77 -9.09 -15.40
N LEU A 164 9.59 -9.13 -14.76
CA LEU A 164 8.83 -10.35 -14.53
C LEU A 164 7.50 -10.35 -15.32
N CYS A 165 6.93 -11.55 -15.47
CA CYS A 165 5.57 -11.71 -15.98
C CYS A 165 4.58 -11.61 -14.81
N PRO A 166 3.51 -10.79 -14.86
CA PRO A 166 2.53 -10.64 -13.79
C PRO A 166 1.97 -11.99 -13.29
N SER A 167 1.67 -12.91 -14.21
CA SER A 167 1.14 -14.25 -13.89
C SER A 167 2.12 -15.14 -13.12
N THR A 168 3.36 -14.71 -12.91
CA THR A 168 4.38 -15.40 -12.10
C THR A 168 4.62 -14.75 -10.74
N CYS A 169 3.81 -13.76 -10.37
CA CYS A 169 3.98 -12.97 -9.15
C CYS A 169 2.79 -13.11 -8.20
N TRP A 170 3.07 -13.01 -6.90
CA TRP A 170 2.09 -12.67 -5.89
C TRP A 170 2.07 -11.18 -5.60
N ALA A 171 0.88 -10.65 -5.30
CA ALA A 171 0.71 -9.41 -4.56
C ALA A 171 0.26 -9.71 -3.12
N ILE A 172 0.74 -8.94 -2.15
CA ILE A 172 0.27 -8.94 -0.75
C ILE A 172 -0.43 -7.61 -0.50
N GLU A 173 -1.71 -7.65 -0.10
CA GLU A 173 -2.59 -6.47 -0.05
C GLU A 173 -3.60 -6.56 1.08
N ASP A 174 -4.03 -5.41 1.62
CA ASP A 174 -5.03 -5.33 2.70
C ASP A 174 -6.33 -4.64 2.30
N SER A 175 -6.39 -4.07 1.08
CA SER A 175 -7.51 -3.26 0.61
C SER A 175 -8.22 -3.85 -0.62
N PRO A 176 -9.57 -3.71 -0.72
CA PRO A 176 -10.30 -4.11 -1.91
C PRO A 176 -9.86 -3.40 -3.20
N ASN A 177 -9.43 -2.14 -3.10
CA ASN A 177 -8.95 -1.36 -4.25
C ASN A 177 -7.60 -1.86 -4.76
N GLY A 178 -6.67 -2.13 -3.85
CA GLY A 178 -5.37 -2.67 -4.20
C GLY A 178 -5.46 -4.11 -4.72
N ILE A 179 -6.32 -4.95 -4.13
CA ILE A 179 -6.56 -6.31 -4.63
C ILE A 179 -7.08 -6.28 -6.07
N ARG A 180 -8.07 -5.43 -6.38
CA ARG A 180 -8.55 -5.26 -7.76
C ARG A 180 -7.43 -4.81 -8.69
N SER A 181 -6.66 -3.80 -8.28
CA SER A 181 -5.52 -3.30 -9.05
C SER A 181 -4.50 -4.41 -9.38
N ALA A 182 -4.13 -5.22 -8.40
CA ALA A 182 -3.20 -6.33 -8.59
C ALA A 182 -3.78 -7.45 -9.45
N CYS A 183 -5.06 -7.81 -9.26
CA CYS A 183 -5.75 -8.82 -10.08
C CYS A 183 -5.86 -8.38 -11.54
N ASP A 184 -6.25 -7.12 -11.78
CA ASP A 184 -6.39 -6.55 -13.13
C ASP A 184 -5.03 -6.42 -13.83
N ALA A 185 -3.95 -6.24 -13.07
CA ALA A 185 -2.57 -6.33 -13.58
C ALA A 185 -2.10 -7.78 -13.87
N GLY A 186 -2.90 -8.79 -13.51
CA GLY A 186 -2.62 -10.19 -13.78
C GLY A 186 -1.81 -10.92 -12.71
N LEU A 187 -1.64 -10.33 -11.52
CA LEU A 187 -1.01 -11.00 -10.38
C LEU A 187 -2.02 -11.88 -9.65
N LYS A 188 -1.52 -12.90 -8.96
CA LYS A 188 -2.28 -13.60 -7.91
C LYS A 188 -2.19 -12.78 -6.61
N VAL A 189 -3.24 -12.77 -5.79
CA VAL A 189 -3.27 -11.91 -4.60
C VAL A 189 -3.53 -12.70 -3.33
N VAL A 190 -2.71 -12.43 -2.30
CA VAL A 190 -2.97 -12.80 -0.91
C VAL A 190 -3.45 -11.55 -0.18
N GLY A 191 -4.66 -11.61 0.36
CA GLY A 191 -5.23 -10.56 1.19
C GLY A 191 -4.82 -10.71 2.66
N VAL A 192 -4.57 -9.60 3.33
CA VAL A 192 -4.31 -9.56 4.78
C VAL A 192 -5.41 -8.75 5.44
N THR A 193 -6.12 -9.32 6.41
CA THR A 193 -7.15 -8.58 7.13
C THR A 193 -6.52 -7.52 8.04
N GLY A 194 -7.20 -6.41 8.16
CA GLY A 194 -6.81 -5.29 8.99
C GLY A 194 -8.03 -4.39 9.11
N THR A 195 -8.06 -3.31 8.34
CA THR A 195 -9.23 -2.45 8.20
C THR A 195 -10.39 -3.15 7.48
N ASN A 196 -10.08 -4.06 6.54
CA ASN A 196 -11.06 -4.77 5.72
C ASN A 196 -11.26 -6.22 6.18
N THR A 197 -12.49 -6.71 6.04
CA THR A 197 -12.86 -8.08 6.42
C THR A 197 -12.42 -9.09 5.37
N ARG A 198 -12.24 -10.36 5.80
CA ARG A 198 -11.98 -11.48 4.89
C ARG A 198 -12.96 -11.56 3.72
N ALA A 199 -14.25 -11.31 3.98
CA ALA A 199 -15.29 -11.37 2.95
C ALA A 199 -15.11 -10.28 1.88
N GLU A 200 -14.74 -9.06 2.27
CA GLU A 200 -14.48 -7.95 1.37
C GLU A 200 -13.25 -8.21 0.51
N LEU A 201 -12.15 -8.69 1.12
CA LEU A 201 -10.92 -9.01 0.41
C LEU A 201 -11.11 -10.18 -0.57
N SER A 202 -11.82 -11.25 -0.16
CA SER A 202 -12.15 -12.36 -1.06
C SER A 202 -13.04 -11.93 -2.21
N LYS A 203 -14.05 -11.08 -1.95
CA LYS A 203 -14.93 -10.52 -2.99
C LYS A 203 -14.16 -9.63 -3.98
N ALA A 204 -13.10 -8.97 -3.54
CA ALA A 204 -12.24 -8.15 -4.40
C ALA A 204 -11.33 -8.98 -5.31
N GLY A 205 -11.13 -10.28 -5.06
CA GLY A 205 -10.37 -11.19 -5.90
C GLY A 205 -9.18 -11.87 -5.22
N ALA A 206 -8.97 -11.65 -3.91
CA ALA A 206 -7.90 -12.34 -3.20
C ALA A 206 -8.08 -13.87 -3.27
N LYS A 207 -7.03 -14.58 -3.70
CA LYS A 207 -7.00 -16.04 -3.77
C LYS A 207 -6.96 -16.69 -2.40
N PHE A 208 -6.16 -16.13 -1.52
CA PHE A 208 -6.04 -16.48 -0.12
C PHE A 208 -6.21 -15.23 0.74
N VAL A 209 -6.73 -15.41 1.93
CA VAL A 209 -6.83 -14.33 2.91
C VAL A 209 -6.34 -14.85 4.25
N VAL A 210 -5.38 -14.15 4.84
CA VAL A 210 -4.84 -14.40 6.19
C VAL A 210 -5.28 -13.30 7.15
N ASN A 211 -5.18 -13.55 8.44
CA ASN A 211 -5.45 -12.51 9.44
C ASN A 211 -4.18 -11.78 9.85
N ASP A 212 -3.00 -12.38 9.59
CA ASP A 212 -1.72 -11.87 10.06
C ASP A 212 -0.62 -12.29 9.07
N LEU A 213 0.32 -11.39 8.78
CA LEU A 213 1.45 -11.70 7.88
C LEU A 213 2.33 -12.83 8.40
N ARG A 214 2.37 -13.05 9.71
CA ARG A 214 3.09 -14.18 10.33
C ARG A 214 2.54 -15.56 9.97
N GLU A 215 1.33 -15.62 9.40
CA GLU A 215 0.77 -16.84 8.80
C GLU A 215 1.38 -17.16 7.43
N ILE A 216 2.12 -16.21 6.82
CA ILE A 216 2.72 -16.35 5.49
C ILE A 216 4.22 -16.65 5.63
N SER A 217 4.69 -17.58 4.79
CA SER A 217 6.12 -17.83 4.60
C SER A 217 6.42 -18.03 3.12
N LEU A 218 7.67 -17.86 2.70
CA LEU A 218 8.05 -18.10 1.30
C LEU A 218 7.76 -19.53 0.83
N PRO A 219 8.02 -20.61 1.61
CA PRO A 219 7.59 -21.95 1.24
C PRO A 219 6.08 -22.08 1.04
N LEU A 220 5.27 -21.39 1.87
CA LEU A 220 3.82 -21.40 1.75
C LEU A 220 3.36 -20.63 0.49
N LEU A 221 3.95 -19.50 0.18
CA LEU A 221 3.68 -18.76 -1.05
C LEU A 221 4.02 -19.59 -2.29
N LYS A 222 5.15 -20.30 -2.29
CA LYS A 222 5.53 -21.23 -3.37
C LYS A 222 4.51 -22.36 -3.53
N LYS A 223 4.04 -22.95 -2.41
CA LYS A 223 3.01 -23.99 -2.40
C LYS A 223 1.69 -23.45 -2.96
N TRP A 224 1.17 -22.37 -2.43
CA TRP A 224 -0.08 -21.75 -2.88
C TRP A 224 -0.03 -21.33 -4.36
N PHE A 225 1.16 -20.98 -4.85
CA PHE A 225 1.33 -20.57 -6.24
C PHE A 225 1.06 -21.71 -7.23
N VAL A 226 1.34 -22.94 -6.83
CA VAL A 226 1.10 -24.15 -7.63
C VAL A 226 -0.34 -24.66 -7.48
N GLU A 227 -0.95 -24.48 -6.31
CA GLU A 227 -2.29 -24.98 -5.97
C GLU A 227 -3.42 -24.05 -6.47
N GLY A 228 -3.19 -22.77 -6.68
CA GLY A 228 -4.17 -21.71 -7.04
C GLY A 228 -3.94 -21.09 -8.38
#